data_3d8be22f53e2c720b5d7ecb1f06d78ed
#
_entry.id   3d8be22f53e2c720b5d7ecb1f06d78ed
#
_cell.length_a   1.000
_cell.length_b   1.000
_cell.length_c   1.000
_cell.angle_alpha   90.00
_cell.angle_beta   90.00
_cell.angle_gamma   90.00
#
_symmetry.space_group_name_H-M   'P 1'
#
loop_
_entity.id
_entity.type
_entity.pdbx_description
1 polymer ?
#
loop_
_entity_poly.entity_id
_entity_poly.type
_entity_poly.pdbx_seq_one_letter_code
_entity_poly.pdbx_strand_id
1 'polypeptide(L)'
;MILAQASLFDSSRAPAGKHTAWAYCHVPNGSTVDMTGRIESQIERFAPGFTNRILARNVMAPAEIERHNANCIGGDINGGSADLRQWFLRPTRRLYATPNRQIYICSSSTPPTGGVHGLCGYFGAQAALRRAFR
;
A
#
# COMPACT_ATOMS: atom_id res chain seq x y z
N MET A 1 -4.91 3.31 11.93
CA MET A 1 -5.89 2.77 10.99
C MET A 1 -6.27 3.86 10.00
N ILE A 2 -6.42 3.53 8.73
CA ILE A 2 -6.98 4.40 7.69
C ILE A 2 -8.36 3.87 7.31
N LEU A 3 -9.30 4.77 7.06
CA LEU A 3 -10.65 4.48 6.55
C LEU A 3 -10.92 5.40 5.37
N ALA A 4 -11.39 4.85 4.28
CA ALA A 4 -11.82 5.59 3.09
C ALA A 4 -13.20 5.13 2.62
N GLN A 5 -14.02 6.06 2.16
CA GLN A 5 -15.35 5.81 1.60
C GLN A 5 -15.42 6.40 0.19
N ALA A 6 -14.82 5.67 -0.75
CA ALA A 6 -14.64 6.14 -2.12
C ALA A 6 -15.97 6.39 -2.86
N SER A 7 -17.03 5.66 -2.51
CA SER A 7 -18.35 5.80 -3.11
C SER A 7 -19.05 7.14 -2.82
N LEU A 8 -18.52 7.97 -1.92
CA LEU A 8 -19.00 9.35 -1.73
C LEU A 8 -18.58 10.28 -2.89
N PHE A 9 -17.50 9.95 -3.57
CA PHE A 9 -16.92 10.75 -4.66
C PHE A 9 -17.13 10.11 -6.03
N ASP A 10 -17.35 8.79 -6.04
CA ASP A 10 -17.55 7.99 -7.24
C ASP A 10 -18.69 6.99 -7.00
N SER A 11 -19.89 7.36 -7.43
CA SER A 11 -21.11 6.56 -7.25
C SER A 11 -21.07 5.22 -8.01
N SER A 12 -20.19 5.04 -8.97
CA SER A 12 -20.03 3.77 -9.72
C SER A 12 -19.47 2.63 -8.86
N ARG A 13 -18.91 2.96 -7.69
CA ARG A 13 -18.28 1.99 -6.76
C ARG A 13 -19.24 1.26 -5.84
N ALA A 14 -20.54 1.57 -5.89
CA ALA A 14 -21.56 0.89 -5.11
C ALA A 14 -22.92 0.92 -5.81
N PRO A 15 -23.80 -0.04 -5.59
CA PRO A 15 -25.19 0.04 -6.04
C PRO A 15 -25.90 1.26 -5.47
N ALA A 16 -26.97 1.72 -6.13
CA ALA A 16 -27.75 2.87 -5.70
C ALA A 16 -28.20 2.74 -4.23
N GLY A 17 -28.00 3.79 -3.45
CA GLY A 17 -28.32 3.82 -2.01
C GLY A 17 -27.41 2.96 -1.12
N LYS A 18 -26.32 2.43 -1.65
CA LYS A 18 -25.31 1.69 -0.90
C LYS A 18 -23.97 2.42 -0.97
N HIS A 19 -23.05 2.03 -0.06
CA HIS A 19 -21.72 2.61 0.01
C HIS A 19 -20.68 1.52 0.20
N THR A 20 -19.47 1.78 -0.28
CA THR A 20 -18.29 0.99 0.02
C THR A 20 -17.45 1.72 1.06
N ALA A 21 -16.96 1.00 2.05
CA ALA A 21 -15.94 1.47 2.98
C ALA A 21 -14.73 0.55 2.88
N TRP A 22 -13.54 1.14 2.81
CA TRP A 22 -12.28 0.43 2.79
C TRP A 22 -11.44 0.89 3.96
N ALA A 23 -10.97 -0.06 4.75
CA ALA A 23 -10.17 0.24 5.94
C ALA A 23 -8.97 -0.70 6.04
N TYR A 24 -7.85 -0.19 6.54
CA TYR A 24 -6.72 -1.03 6.92
C TYR A 24 -5.98 -0.51 8.16
N CYS A 25 -5.25 -1.39 8.79
CA CYS A 25 -4.32 -1.06 9.87
C CYS A 25 -2.98 -1.76 9.62
N HIS A 26 -1.91 -1.20 10.16
CA HIS A 26 -0.61 -1.86 10.18
C HIS A 26 -0.59 -2.94 11.26
N VAL A 27 -0.02 -4.07 10.90
CA VAL A 27 0.25 -5.21 11.78
C VAL A 27 1.70 -5.65 11.56
N PRO A 28 2.31 -6.41 12.47
CA PRO A 28 3.62 -7.02 12.22
C PRO A 28 3.62 -7.85 10.93
N ASN A 29 4.74 -7.86 10.22
CA ASN A 29 4.91 -8.63 8.99
C ASN A 29 4.55 -10.11 9.23
N GLY A 30 3.73 -10.70 8.35
CA GLY A 30 3.26 -12.06 8.47
C GLY A 30 2.26 -12.33 9.61
N SER A 31 1.70 -11.30 10.23
CA SER A 31 0.71 -11.47 11.31
C SER A 31 -0.49 -12.28 10.86
N THR A 32 -0.94 -13.19 11.73
CA THR A 32 -2.15 -14.01 11.55
C THR A 32 -3.34 -13.50 12.37
N VAL A 33 -3.18 -12.35 13.05
CA VAL A 33 -4.22 -11.80 13.92
C VAL A 33 -5.32 -11.19 13.07
N ASP A 34 -6.57 -11.63 13.28
CA ASP A 34 -7.75 -10.99 12.71
C ASP A 34 -8.00 -9.64 13.40
N MET A 35 -7.89 -8.57 12.63
CA MET A 35 -8.10 -7.22 13.10
C MET A 35 -9.51 -6.68 12.81
N THR A 36 -10.38 -7.46 12.19
CA THR A 36 -11.72 -7.03 11.73
C THR A 36 -12.52 -6.39 12.85
N GLY A 37 -12.71 -7.09 13.97
CA GLY A 37 -13.48 -6.57 15.10
C GLY A 37 -12.87 -5.31 15.72
N ARG A 38 -11.53 -5.20 15.76
CA ARG A 38 -10.85 -4.00 16.27
C ARG A 38 -11.03 -2.79 15.34
N ILE A 39 -10.98 -3.02 14.03
CA ILE A 39 -11.23 -1.99 13.02
C ILE A 39 -12.68 -1.51 13.12
N GLU A 40 -13.64 -2.42 13.14
CA GLU A 40 -15.07 -2.10 13.24
C GLU A 40 -15.39 -1.35 14.54
N SER A 41 -14.88 -1.82 15.68
CA SER A 41 -15.04 -1.14 16.97
C SER A 41 -14.48 0.28 16.96
N GLN A 42 -13.36 0.49 16.26
CA GLN A 42 -12.79 1.83 16.14
C GLN A 42 -13.64 2.73 15.26
N ILE A 43 -14.25 2.21 14.20
CA ILE A 43 -15.19 2.98 13.36
C ILE A 43 -16.46 3.31 14.16
N GLU A 44 -17.01 2.34 14.87
CA GLU A 44 -18.21 2.49 15.71
C GLU A 44 -18.09 3.62 16.73
N ARG A 45 -16.87 3.88 17.28
CA ARG A 45 -16.63 5.01 18.19
C ARG A 45 -16.90 6.38 17.56
N PHE A 46 -16.70 6.52 16.27
CA PHE A 46 -16.88 7.78 15.54
C PHE A 46 -18.17 7.83 14.72
N ALA A 47 -18.72 6.65 14.40
CA ALA A 47 -19.94 6.48 13.63
C ALA A 47 -20.85 5.43 14.31
N PRO A 48 -21.54 5.78 15.43
CA PRO A 48 -22.41 4.86 16.14
C PRO A 48 -23.46 4.25 15.23
N GLY A 49 -23.63 2.91 15.32
CA GLY A 49 -24.53 2.14 14.47
C GLY A 49 -23.91 1.68 13.13
N PHE A 50 -22.62 1.91 12.91
CA PHE A 50 -21.92 1.46 11.71
C PHE A 50 -21.97 -0.05 11.52
N THR A 51 -21.70 -0.83 12.58
CA THR A 51 -21.68 -2.29 12.52
C THR A 51 -23.01 -2.88 12.07
N ASN A 52 -24.13 -2.29 12.48
CA ASN A 52 -25.48 -2.70 12.07
C ASN A 52 -25.80 -2.39 10.61
N ARG A 53 -24.99 -1.60 9.94
CA ARG A 53 -25.15 -1.21 8.53
C ARG A 53 -24.28 -2.00 7.58
N ILE A 54 -23.43 -2.89 8.09
CA ILE A 54 -22.55 -3.72 7.26
C ILE A 54 -23.36 -4.80 6.58
N LEU A 55 -23.41 -4.77 5.26
CA LEU A 55 -24.13 -5.74 4.43
C LEU A 55 -23.24 -6.93 4.05
N ALA A 56 -21.97 -6.68 3.81
CA ALA A 56 -20.98 -7.71 3.46
C ALA A 56 -19.58 -7.24 3.85
N ARG A 57 -18.67 -8.18 4.04
CA ARG A 57 -17.25 -7.96 4.33
C ARG A 57 -16.38 -8.77 3.38
N ASN A 58 -15.26 -8.18 3.02
CA ASN A 58 -14.11 -8.90 2.48
C ASN A 58 -12.89 -8.52 3.30
N VAL A 59 -12.13 -9.48 3.74
CA VAL A 59 -10.94 -9.27 4.59
C VAL A 59 -9.74 -9.88 3.87
N MET A 60 -8.63 -9.14 3.84
CA MET A 60 -7.35 -9.64 3.34
C MET A 60 -6.32 -9.57 4.47
N ALA A 61 -5.97 -10.70 5.03
CA ALA A 61 -4.87 -10.85 5.97
C ALA A 61 -3.50 -10.78 5.24
N PRO A 62 -2.38 -10.56 5.95
CA PRO A 62 -1.05 -10.50 5.33
C PRO A 62 -0.73 -11.63 4.35
N ALA A 63 -1.04 -12.87 4.70
CA ALA A 63 -0.83 -14.04 3.82
C ALA A 63 -1.69 -14.01 2.55
N GLU A 64 -2.87 -13.39 2.62
CA GLU A 64 -3.74 -13.24 1.45
C GLU A 64 -3.26 -12.12 0.53
N ILE A 65 -2.74 -11.03 1.10
CA ILE A 65 -2.10 -9.95 0.34
C ILE A 65 -0.88 -10.51 -0.42
N GLU A 66 -0.03 -11.29 0.23
CA GLU A 66 1.13 -11.94 -0.40
C GLU A 66 0.70 -12.91 -1.50
N ARG A 67 -0.33 -13.73 -1.27
CA ARG A 67 -0.86 -14.65 -2.30
C ARG A 67 -1.43 -13.89 -3.51
N HIS A 68 -2.06 -12.74 -3.27
CA HIS A 68 -2.58 -11.89 -4.34
C HIS A 68 -1.44 -11.21 -5.13
N ASN A 69 -0.37 -10.82 -4.44
CA ASN A 69 0.82 -10.23 -5.05
C ASN A 69 2.08 -10.72 -4.32
N ALA A 70 2.82 -11.62 -4.96
CA ALA A 70 4.03 -12.25 -4.41
C ALA A 70 5.16 -11.25 -4.04
N ASN A 71 5.08 -9.99 -4.49
CA ASN A 71 6.01 -8.95 -4.07
C ASN A 71 5.67 -8.35 -2.69
N CYS A 72 4.46 -8.59 -2.18
CA CYS A 72 4.01 -8.12 -0.87
C CYS A 72 4.33 -9.15 0.21
N ILE A 73 5.60 -9.48 0.41
CA ILE A 73 6.07 -10.53 1.33
C ILE A 73 5.60 -10.24 2.76
N GLY A 74 4.89 -11.21 3.37
CA GLY A 74 4.31 -11.05 4.71
C GLY A 74 3.25 -9.94 4.79
N GLY A 75 2.63 -9.56 3.66
CA GLY A 75 1.63 -8.50 3.55
C GLY A 75 2.20 -7.08 3.46
N ASP A 76 3.52 -6.95 3.26
CA ASP A 76 4.16 -5.63 3.13
C ASP A 76 3.83 -4.98 1.78
N ILE A 77 3.05 -3.89 1.82
CA ILE A 77 2.69 -3.09 0.65
C ILE A 77 3.70 -1.97 0.33
N ASN A 78 4.70 -1.77 1.18
CA ASN A 78 5.70 -0.69 1.02
C ASN A 78 7.01 -1.14 0.36
N GLY A 79 7.15 -2.43 0.10
CA GLY A 79 8.32 -3.01 -0.57
C GLY A 79 9.58 -2.98 0.27
N GLY A 80 9.48 -3.21 1.58
CA GLY A 80 10.58 -3.36 2.53
C GLY A 80 10.47 -2.49 3.78
N SER A 81 11.29 -2.77 4.79
CA SER A 81 11.23 -2.06 6.06
C SER A 81 11.65 -0.58 5.93
N ALA A 82 11.03 0.27 6.74
CA ALA A 82 11.31 1.72 6.76
C ALA A 82 12.30 2.07 7.90
N ASP A 83 13.40 1.30 8.03
CA ASP A 83 14.48 1.62 8.96
C ASP A 83 15.50 2.61 8.35
N LEU A 84 16.34 3.21 9.20
CA LEU A 84 17.32 4.21 8.77
C LEU A 84 18.33 3.67 7.75
N ARG A 85 18.70 2.38 7.80
CA ARG A 85 19.61 1.78 6.81
C ARG A 85 18.94 1.66 5.45
N GLN A 86 17.68 1.24 5.44
CA GLN A 86 16.89 1.07 4.23
C GLN A 86 16.58 2.44 3.57
N TRP A 87 16.46 3.49 4.33
CA TRP A 87 16.26 4.85 3.78
C TRP A 87 17.40 5.28 2.85
N PHE A 88 18.64 4.88 3.13
CA PHE A 88 19.81 5.27 2.34
C PHE A 88 20.26 4.21 1.33
N LEU A 89 19.86 2.95 1.50
CA LEU A 89 20.38 1.82 0.71
C LEU A 89 19.30 1.07 -0.08
N ARG A 90 18.11 1.59 -0.13
CA ARG A 90 16.93 0.93 -0.65
C ARG A 90 16.70 1.24 -2.14
N PRO A 91 16.36 0.26 -2.97
CA PRO A 91 16.59 -1.17 -2.85
C PRO A 91 18.05 -1.56 -3.12
N THR A 92 18.85 -0.61 -3.59
CA THR A 92 20.28 -0.75 -3.89
C THR A 92 21.02 0.53 -3.49
N ARG A 93 22.34 0.47 -3.35
CA ARG A 93 23.17 1.67 -3.11
C ARG A 93 23.06 2.74 -4.21
N ARG A 94 22.61 2.34 -5.40
CA ARG A 94 22.41 3.24 -6.55
C ARG A 94 20.96 3.71 -6.69
N LEU A 95 20.16 3.44 -5.67
CA LEU A 95 18.73 3.79 -5.59
C LEU A 95 17.92 3.21 -6.74
N TYR A 96 17.83 3.90 -7.85
CA TYR A 96 17.02 3.53 -9.02
C TYR A 96 17.76 2.68 -10.04
N ALA A 97 19.10 2.68 -10.02
CA ALA A 97 19.90 1.99 -11.02
C ALA A 97 20.28 0.56 -10.59
N THR A 98 20.25 -0.38 -11.54
CA THR A 98 20.76 -1.75 -11.35
C THR A 98 22.20 -1.89 -11.89
N PRO A 99 22.86 -3.03 -11.65
CA PRO A 99 24.12 -3.36 -12.32
C PRO A 99 23.98 -3.36 -13.85
N ASN A 100 22.84 -3.80 -14.37
CA ASN A 100 22.53 -3.70 -15.79
C ASN A 100 22.21 -2.24 -16.16
N ARG A 101 22.96 -1.69 -17.12
CA ARG A 101 22.84 -0.29 -17.53
C ARG A 101 21.51 0.07 -18.19
N GLN A 102 20.77 -0.91 -18.65
CA GLN A 102 19.48 -0.74 -19.34
C GLN A 102 18.26 -0.92 -18.42
N ILE A 103 18.47 -1.35 -17.16
CA ILE A 103 17.38 -1.66 -16.22
C ILE A 103 17.42 -0.68 -15.05
N TYR A 104 16.26 -0.08 -14.79
CA TYR A 104 16.03 0.84 -13.68
C TYR A 104 14.83 0.39 -12.85
N ILE A 105 14.87 0.65 -11.55
CA ILE A 105 13.80 0.30 -10.62
C ILE A 105 13.04 1.58 -10.27
N CYS A 106 11.70 1.52 -10.34
CA CYS A 106 10.81 2.64 -10.04
C CYS A 106 9.58 2.19 -9.24
N SER A 107 9.77 1.28 -8.28
CA SER A 107 8.71 0.72 -7.45
C SER A 107 8.61 1.42 -6.08
N SER A 108 7.63 1.01 -5.26
CA SER A 108 7.51 1.46 -3.86
C SER A 108 8.75 1.13 -3.00
N SER A 109 9.60 0.20 -3.45
CA SER A 109 10.89 -0.07 -2.79
C SER A 109 11.98 0.97 -3.09
N THR A 110 11.74 1.94 -3.98
CA THR A 110 12.67 3.06 -4.23
C THR A 110 12.21 4.33 -3.49
N PRO A 111 13.10 5.29 -3.17
CA PRO A 111 12.69 6.57 -2.60
C PRO A 111 11.70 7.31 -3.54
N PRO A 112 10.78 8.11 -2.99
CA PRO A 112 10.51 8.35 -1.58
C PRO A 112 9.61 7.29 -0.91
N THR A 113 9.55 6.08 -1.41
CA THR A 113 8.75 4.94 -0.93
C THR A 113 7.29 4.91 -1.41
N GLY A 114 6.46 4.00 -0.84
CA GLY A 114 5.06 3.83 -1.24
C GLY A 114 4.20 5.07 -1.05
N GLY A 115 3.28 5.28 -1.98
CA GLY A 115 2.33 6.37 -1.97
C GLY A 115 1.78 6.63 -3.38
N VAL A 116 0.65 7.32 -3.46
CA VAL A 116 0.02 7.68 -4.76
C VAL A 116 0.56 9.03 -5.22
N HIS A 117 1.84 9.10 -5.58
CA HIS A 117 2.53 10.35 -5.95
C HIS A 117 3.33 10.28 -7.25
N GLY A 118 3.57 9.09 -7.82
CA GLY A 118 4.34 8.90 -9.05
C GLY A 118 5.85 9.22 -8.96
N LEU A 119 6.36 9.66 -7.80
CA LEU A 119 7.74 10.16 -7.67
C LEU A 119 8.79 9.06 -7.87
N CYS A 120 8.50 7.82 -7.49
CA CYS A 120 9.41 6.69 -7.75
C CYS A 120 9.69 6.53 -9.24
N GLY A 121 8.63 6.64 -10.07
CA GLY A 121 8.74 6.62 -11.52
C GLY A 121 9.49 7.83 -12.07
N TYR A 122 9.15 9.03 -11.58
CA TYR A 122 9.81 10.27 -11.99
C TYR A 122 11.32 10.24 -11.75
N PHE A 123 11.76 9.89 -10.55
CA PHE A 123 13.19 9.84 -10.23
C PHE A 123 13.90 8.66 -10.92
N GLY A 124 13.22 7.53 -11.10
CA GLY A 124 13.73 6.41 -11.90
C GLY A 124 14.00 6.82 -13.35
N ALA A 125 13.06 7.53 -13.99
CA ALA A 125 13.23 8.08 -15.32
C ALA A 125 14.36 9.11 -15.39
N GLN A 126 14.45 10.01 -14.43
CA GLN A 126 15.55 10.98 -14.31
C GLN A 126 16.92 10.27 -14.23
N ALA A 127 17.02 9.19 -13.46
CA ALA A 127 18.26 8.42 -13.34
C ALA A 127 18.64 7.75 -14.67
N ALA A 128 17.65 7.23 -15.42
CA ALA A 128 17.84 6.65 -16.73
C ALA A 128 18.33 7.70 -17.75
N LEU A 129 17.65 8.85 -17.85
CA LEU A 129 17.98 9.93 -18.77
C LEU A 129 19.40 10.48 -18.51
N ARG A 130 19.76 10.76 -17.27
CA ARG A 130 21.11 11.24 -16.91
C ARG A 130 22.22 10.27 -17.32
N ARG A 131 21.92 8.98 -17.45
CA ARG A 131 22.90 7.95 -17.82
C ARG A 131 22.93 7.69 -19.31
N ALA A 132 21.79 7.86 -20.01
CA ALA A 132 21.67 7.68 -21.45
C ALA A 132 22.31 8.82 -22.25
N PHE A 133 22.31 10.05 -21.69
CA PHE A 133 22.77 11.26 -22.35
C PHE A 133 24.11 11.80 -21.77
N ARG A 134 24.86 10.98 -21.11
CA ARG A 134 26.28 11.19 -20.74
C ARG A 134 27.16 10.34 -21.65
#